data_5507676f2511db553f904d2c760c6f90
#
_entry.id   5507676f2511db553f904d2c760c6f90
#
_cell.length_a   1.000
_cell.length_b   1.000
_cell.length_c   1.000
_cell.angle_alpha   90.00
_cell.angle_beta   90.00
_cell.angle_gamma   90.00
#
_symmetry.space_group_name_H-M   'P 1'
#
loop_
_entity.id
_entity.type
_entity.pdbx_description
1 polymer ?
#
loop_
_entity_poly.entity_id
_entity_poly.type
_entity_poly.pdbx_seq_one_letter_code
_entity_poly.pdbx_strand_id
1 'polypeptide(L)'
;MRLFVALDIDESIRQRLTTFVEGVRGFAPDARWVNPESLHVTLKFIGEWPNESVPQIEKALSTLSGPSIELRFHNYGFFPTEKAARVFWVGISGGTPLADLANHVDEVLGNLGIAKEARAFSPHLTLARGSGGSGAPGWRKGDRANSGFRRLQDKLATMSALEFGTMTAREFFLYQSQLSPKGSRYTKIAKFQLG
;
A
#
# COMPACT_ATOMS: atom_id res chain seq x y z
N MET A 1 7.27 -12.17 -13.58
CA MET A 1 6.40 -10.96 -13.52
C MET A 1 6.26 -10.54 -12.06
N ARG A 2 6.44 -9.27 -11.74
CA ARG A 2 6.29 -8.80 -10.35
C ARG A 2 4.83 -8.45 -10.07
N LEU A 3 4.25 -9.11 -9.08
CA LEU A 3 2.80 -9.08 -8.80
C LEU A 3 2.48 -8.64 -7.38
N PHE A 4 1.30 -8.07 -7.20
CA PHE A 4 0.69 -7.80 -5.89
C PHE A 4 -0.83 -7.72 -6.00
N VAL A 5 -1.52 -7.92 -4.88
CA VAL A 5 -2.98 -7.79 -4.76
C VAL A 5 -3.29 -6.52 -3.97
N ALA A 6 -4.22 -5.71 -4.45
CA ALA A 6 -4.57 -4.44 -3.81
C ALA A 6 -6.02 -4.01 -4.10
N LEU A 7 -6.49 -3.10 -3.25
CA LEU A 7 -7.68 -2.29 -3.49
C LEU A 7 -7.27 -0.99 -4.21
N ASP A 8 -8.05 -0.58 -5.19
CA ASP A 8 -7.95 0.76 -5.76
C ASP A 8 -8.65 1.78 -4.86
N ILE A 9 -8.41 3.05 -5.09
CA ILE A 9 -9.04 4.13 -4.34
C ILE A 9 -9.91 4.99 -5.25
N ASP A 10 -10.99 5.53 -4.69
CA ASP A 10 -11.89 6.42 -5.40
C ASP A 10 -11.19 7.72 -5.79
N GLU A 11 -11.64 8.33 -6.87
CA GLU A 11 -11.08 9.58 -7.36
C GLU A 11 -11.16 10.72 -6.34
N SER A 12 -12.22 10.77 -5.53
CA SER A 12 -12.36 11.77 -4.46
C SER A 12 -11.27 11.63 -3.39
N ILE A 13 -10.92 10.40 -3.01
CA ILE A 13 -9.82 10.11 -2.07
C ILE A 13 -8.48 10.46 -2.72
N ARG A 14 -8.30 10.06 -3.99
CA ARG A 14 -7.10 10.34 -4.78
C ARG A 14 -6.81 11.83 -4.84
N GLN A 15 -7.80 12.66 -5.13
CA GLN A 15 -7.68 14.11 -5.20
C GLN A 15 -7.29 14.73 -3.85
N ARG A 16 -7.93 14.30 -2.76
CA ARG A 16 -7.61 14.79 -1.40
C ARG A 16 -6.18 14.45 -1.00
N LEU A 17 -5.74 13.22 -1.28
CA LEU A 17 -4.36 12.80 -1.02
C LEU A 17 -3.36 13.56 -1.90
N THR A 18 -3.69 13.81 -3.16
CA THR A 18 -2.85 14.59 -4.07
C THR A 18 -2.67 16.02 -3.58
N THR A 19 -3.76 16.70 -3.20
CA THR A 19 -3.71 18.04 -2.64
C THR A 19 -2.86 18.09 -1.36
N PHE A 20 -3.04 17.10 -0.48
CA PHE A 20 -2.23 16.99 0.73
C PHE A 20 -0.75 16.81 0.41
N VAL A 21 -0.41 15.89 -0.49
CA VAL A 21 0.98 15.63 -0.92
C VAL A 21 1.62 16.90 -1.52
N GLU A 22 0.91 17.63 -2.35
CA GLU A 22 1.40 18.90 -2.91
C GLU A 22 1.76 19.92 -1.83
N GLY A 23 0.99 19.96 -0.74
CA GLY A 23 1.25 20.84 0.40
C GLY A 23 2.45 20.44 1.26
N VAL A 24 2.85 19.18 1.27
CA VAL A 24 3.88 18.68 2.20
C VAL A 24 5.14 18.13 1.52
N ARG A 25 5.10 17.81 0.23
CA ARG A 25 6.23 17.19 -0.48
C ARG A 25 7.51 17.98 -0.44
N GLY A 26 7.43 19.32 -0.38
CA GLY A 26 8.58 20.20 -0.29
C GLY A 26 9.39 20.05 1.02
N PHE A 27 8.81 19.44 2.04
CA PHE A 27 9.49 19.13 3.31
C PHE A 27 10.30 17.82 3.26
N ALA A 28 10.15 17.01 2.21
CA ALA A 28 10.95 15.83 1.94
C ALA A 28 11.28 15.75 0.43
N PRO A 29 12.11 16.68 -0.09
CA PRO A 29 12.37 16.81 -1.53
C PRO A 29 13.13 15.62 -2.11
N ASP A 30 13.94 14.92 -1.30
CA ASP A 30 14.72 13.76 -1.73
C ASP A 30 13.94 12.44 -1.66
N ALA A 31 12.71 12.48 -1.12
CA ALA A 31 11.85 11.31 -1.09
C ALA A 31 11.24 11.03 -2.47
N ARG A 32 11.04 9.75 -2.77
CA ARG A 32 10.32 9.30 -3.95
C ARG A 32 8.83 9.26 -3.65
N TRP A 33 8.13 10.29 -4.04
CA TRP A 33 6.70 10.41 -3.89
C TRP A 33 5.98 9.52 -4.90
N VAL A 34 4.97 8.80 -4.43
CA VAL A 34 4.15 7.92 -5.27
C VAL A 34 3.32 8.77 -6.22
N ASN A 35 3.27 8.36 -7.50
CA ASN A 35 2.39 9.02 -8.46
C ASN A 35 0.93 8.85 -8.02
N PRO A 36 0.08 9.89 -8.03
CA PRO A 36 -1.32 9.80 -7.66
C PRO A 36 -2.08 8.64 -8.31
N GLU A 37 -1.84 8.39 -9.59
CA GLU A 37 -2.46 7.27 -10.34
C GLU A 37 -2.02 5.88 -9.85
N SER A 38 -0.94 5.82 -9.08
CA SER A 38 -0.39 4.58 -8.52
C SER A 38 -0.77 4.36 -7.06
N LEU A 39 -1.56 5.25 -6.46
CA LEU A 39 -2.02 5.10 -5.08
C LEU A 39 -2.98 3.90 -4.94
N HIS A 40 -2.72 3.04 -3.98
CA HIS A 40 -3.50 1.83 -3.73
C HIS A 40 -3.34 1.34 -2.29
N VAL A 41 -4.23 0.46 -1.86
CA VAL A 41 -4.14 -0.23 -0.57
C VAL A 41 -3.68 -1.66 -0.82
N THR A 42 -2.43 -1.95 -0.51
CA THR A 42 -1.87 -3.29 -0.72
C THR A 42 -2.48 -4.30 0.26
N LEU A 43 -2.99 -5.40 -0.26
CA LEU A 43 -3.43 -6.55 0.53
C LEU A 43 -2.32 -7.58 0.68
N LYS A 44 -1.59 -7.88 -0.43
CA LYS A 44 -0.53 -8.87 -0.45
C LYS A 44 0.50 -8.58 -1.54
N PHE A 45 1.78 -8.58 -1.19
CA PHE A 45 2.86 -8.63 -2.16
C PHE A 45 3.16 -10.10 -2.53
N ILE A 46 3.14 -10.41 -3.82
CA ILE A 46 3.48 -11.73 -4.36
C ILE A 46 4.97 -11.76 -4.70
N GLY A 47 5.48 -10.65 -5.25
CA GLY A 47 6.88 -10.56 -5.72
C GLY A 47 7.02 -11.06 -7.15
N GLU A 48 8.23 -11.51 -7.50
CA GLU A 48 8.51 -12.08 -8.84
C GLU A 48 7.91 -13.48 -8.95
N TRP A 49 7.08 -13.67 -9.96
CA TRP A 49 6.40 -14.94 -10.21
C TRP A 49 6.39 -15.29 -11.70
N PRO A 50 6.46 -16.58 -12.10
CA PRO A 50 6.45 -16.99 -13.50
C PRO A 50 5.16 -16.52 -14.21
N ASN A 51 5.30 -16.05 -15.45
CA ASN A 51 4.15 -15.55 -16.22
C ASN A 51 3.09 -16.64 -16.46
N GLU A 52 3.54 -17.87 -16.69
CA GLU A 52 2.68 -19.05 -16.90
C GLU A 52 1.85 -19.41 -15.67
N SER A 53 2.20 -18.94 -14.50
CA SER A 53 1.47 -19.18 -13.25
C SER A 53 0.39 -18.14 -12.96
N VAL A 54 0.30 -17.06 -13.73
CA VAL A 54 -0.70 -15.99 -13.54
C VAL A 54 -2.14 -16.54 -13.58
N PRO A 55 -2.53 -17.42 -14.51
CA PRO A 55 -3.88 -17.98 -14.52
C PRO A 55 -4.24 -18.79 -13.26
N GLN A 56 -3.25 -19.42 -12.60
CA GLN A 56 -3.48 -20.12 -11.33
C GLN A 56 -3.72 -19.15 -10.18
N ILE A 57 -3.00 -18.04 -10.17
CA ILE A 57 -3.19 -16.94 -9.20
C ILE A 57 -4.58 -16.33 -9.37
N GLU A 58 -4.97 -16.01 -10.61
CA GLU A 58 -6.29 -15.48 -10.92
C GLU A 58 -7.41 -16.44 -10.49
N LYS A 59 -7.28 -17.72 -10.78
CA LYS A 59 -8.22 -18.76 -10.37
C LYS A 59 -8.33 -18.83 -8.84
N ALA A 60 -7.22 -18.81 -8.12
CA ALA A 60 -7.24 -18.82 -6.66
C ALA A 60 -7.94 -17.58 -6.08
N LEU A 61 -7.62 -16.39 -6.59
CA LEU A 61 -8.25 -15.16 -6.15
C LEU A 61 -9.74 -15.08 -6.50
N SER A 62 -10.18 -15.68 -7.61
CA SER A 62 -11.58 -15.71 -8.01
C SER A 62 -12.47 -16.57 -7.10
N THR A 63 -11.89 -17.40 -6.26
CA THR A 63 -12.65 -18.18 -5.25
C THR A 63 -13.04 -17.33 -4.03
N LEU A 64 -12.43 -16.16 -3.88
CA LEU A 64 -12.70 -15.27 -2.76
C LEU A 64 -14.00 -14.51 -2.98
N SER A 65 -14.81 -14.47 -1.95
CA SER A 65 -16.02 -13.66 -1.85
C SER A 65 -16.03 -12.98 -0.49
N GLY A 66 -16.71 -11.86 -0.41
CA GLY A 66 -16.84 -11.11 0.84
C GLY A 66 -17.69 -9.87 0.65
N PRO A 67 -18.10 -9.21 1.72
CA PRO A 67 -18.87 -7.98 1.63
C PRO A 67 -18.04 -6.86 1.00
N SER A 68 -18.73 -5.84 0.48
CA SER A 68 -18.08 -4.56 0.21
C SER A 68 -17.48 -3.99 1.50
N ILE A 69 -16.36 -3.26 1.38
CA ILE A 69 -15.57 -2.84 2.53
C ILE A 69 -15.57 -1.31 2.61
N GLU A 70 -16.07 -0.76 3.72
CA GLU A 70 -15.89 0.65 4.01
C GLU A 70 -14.46 0.91 4.48
N LEU A 71 -13.79 1.86 3.82
CA LEU A 71 -12.45 2.31 4.13
C LEU A 71 -12.48 3.77 4.58
N ARG A 72 -11.84 4.07 5.70
CA ARG A 72 -11.58 5.42 6.17
C ARG A 72 -10.09 5.70 6.07
N PHE A 73 -9.74 6.81 5.44
CA PHE A 73 -8.36 7.26 5.25
C PHE A 73 -8.08 8.40 6.23
N HIS A 74 -7.20 8.15 7.18
CA HIS A 74 -6.94 9.10 8.25
C HIS A 74 -5.58 8.87 8.89
N ASN A 75 -5.06 9.89 9.55
CA ASN A 75 -3.77 9.86 10.20
C ASN A 75 -2.61 9.54 9.25
N TYR A 76 -1.43 9.42 9.79
CA TYR A 76 -0.22 9.09 9.03
C TYR A 76 0.77 8.35 9.94
N GLY A 77 1.79 7.81 9.32
CA GLY A 77 2.90 7.21 10.06
C GLY A 77 4.10 6.95 9.17
N PHE A 78 5.10 6.35 9.79
CA PHE A 78 6.38 6.04 9.15
C PHE A 78 6.80 4.60 9.47
N PHE A 79 7.28 3.89 8.46
CA PHE A 79 7.88 2.58 8.64
C PHE A 79 9.40 2.65 8.43
N PRO A 80 10.21 1.84 9.13
CA PRO A 80 9.82 0.94 10.23
C PRO A 80 9.44 1.70 11.52
N THR A 81 9.99 2.86 11.77
CA THR A 81 9.74 3.75 12.90
C THR A 81 9.96 5.21 12.50
N GLU A 82 9.50 6.16 13.29
CA GLU A 82 9.76 7.59 13.05
C GLU A 82 11.25 7.93 13.04
N LYS A 83 12.06 7.30 13.92
CA LYS A 83 13.51 7.52 13.99
C LYS A 83 14.28 6.97 12.79
N ALA A 84 13.78 5.90 12.19
CA ALA A 84 14.38 5.21 11.06
C ALA A 84 13.47 5.26 9.82
N ALA A 85 12.71 6.34 9.66
CA ALA A 85 11.67 6.48 8.67
C ALA A 85 12.19 6.29 7.24
N ARG A 86 11.57 5.33 6.52
CA ARG A 86 11.86 5.01 5.13
C ARG A 86 10.62 5.00 4.25
N VAL A 87 9.46 4.86 4.85
CA VAL A 87 8.17 4.89 4.17
C VAL A 87 7.26 5.82 4.93
N PHE A 88 6.69 6.79 4.24
CA PHE A 88 5.63 7.66 4.73
C PHE A 88 4.29 7.17 4.20
N TRP A 89 3.31 7.00 5.08
CA TRP A 89 2.02 6.41 4.74
C TRP A 89 0.85 7.11 5.44
N VAL A 90 -0.33 6.97 4.85
CA VAL A 90 -1.63 7.32 5.45
C VAL A 90 -2.27 6.06 6.00
N GLY A 91 -2.89 6.17 7.19
CA GLY A 91 -3.58 5.09 7.85
C GLY A 91 -4.94 4.78 7.23
N ILE A 92 -5.34 3.53 7.32
CA ILE A 92 -6.61 3.05 6.80
C ILE A 92 -7.30 2.23 7.87
N SER A 93 -8.58 2.54 8.11
CA SER A 93 -9.48 1.71 8.91
C SER A 93 -10.51 1.06 7.99
N GLY A 94 -10.60 -0.25 8.01
CA GLY A 94 -11.55 -1.04 7.21
C GLY A 94 -12.19 -2.17 8.03
N GLY A 95 -11.91 -2.20 9.34
CA GLY A 95 -12.48 -3.17 10.27
C GLY A 95 -12.13 -4.61 9.93
N THR A 96 -12.92 -5.53 10.51
CA THR A 96 -12.78 -6.98 10.27
C THR A 96 -12.87 -7.37 8.80
N PRO A 97 -13.79 -6.81 7.98
CA PRO A 97 -13.89 -7.19 6.57
C PRO A 97 -12.59 -6.96 5.77
N LEU A 98 -11.86 -5.89 6.05
CA LEU A 98 -10.57 -5.62 5.40
C LEU A 98 -9.49 -6.62 5.83
N ALA A 99 -9.41 -6.88 7.14
CA ALA A 99 -8.46 -7.85 7.68
C ALA A 99 -8.75 -9.27 7.17
N ASP A 100 -10.02 -9.66 7.13
CA ASP A 100 -10.44 -10.97 6.63
C ASP A 100 -10.10 -11.13 5.14
N LEU A 101 -10.35 -10.11 4.31
CA LEU A 101 -9.96 -10.16 2.90
C LEU A 101 -8.45 -10.36 2.74
N ALA A 102 -7.64 -9.58 3.47
CA ALA A 102 -6.18 -9.72 3.41
C ALA A 102 -5.70 -11.12 3.86
N ASN A 103 -6.29 -11.65 4.93
CA ASN A 103 -5.99 -13.00 5.42
C ASN A 103 -6.39 -14.08 4.40
N HIS A 104 -7.57 -14.00 3.82
CA HIS A 104 -8.03 -14.96 2.79
C HIS A 104 -7.16 -14.89 1.53
N VAL A 105 -6.76 -13.69 1.09
CA VAL A 105 -5.81 -13.53 -0.01
C VAL A 105 -4.48 -14.23 0.32
N ASP A 106 -3.94 -14.00 1.53
CA ASP A 106 -2.69 -14.62 1.98
C ASP A 106 -2.81 -16.16 2.03
N GLU A 107 -3.96 -16.67 2.47
CA GLU A 107 -4.21 -18.10 2.59
C GLU A 107 -4.30 -18.79 1.22
N VAL A 108 -5.15 -18.30 0.29
CA VAL A 108 -5.31 -18.94 -1.02
C VAL A 108 -4.03 -18.86 -1.85
N LEU A 109 -3.27 -17.79 -1.74
CA LEU A 109 -1.98 -17.68 -2.40
C LEU A 109 -0.90 -18.53 -1.73
N GLY A 110 -0.97 -18.71 -0.41
CA GLY A 110 -0.13 -19.63 0.33
C GLY A 110 -0.27 -21.09 -0.15
N ASN A 111 -1.47 -21.51 -0.53
CA ASN A 111 -1.73 -22.85 -1.11
C ASN A 111 -1.07 -23.05 -2.47
N LEU A 112 -0.69 -21.98 -3.16
CA LEU A 112 0.09 -22.01 -4.41
C LEU A 112 1.61 -21.97 -4.17
N GLY A 113 2.06 -21.96 -2.91
CA GLY A 113 3.47 -21.87 -2.55
C GLY A 113 4.01 -20.46 -2.45
N ILE A 114 3.15 -19.42 -2.52
CA ILE A 114 3.54 -18.04 -2.28
C ILE A 114 3.72 -17.86 -0.77
N ALA A 115 4.88 -17.32 -0.36
CA ALA A 115 5.20 -17.19 1.06
C ALA A 115 4.11 -16.39 1.81
N LYS A 116 3.63 -16.95 2.93
CA LYS A 116 2.68 -16.26 3.81
C LYS A 116 3.34 -15.09 4.52
N GLU A 117 2.53 -14.08 4.82
CA GLU A 117 3.01 -12.94 5.60
C GLU A 117 3.32 -13.36 7.04
N ALA A 118 4.55 -13.04 7.48
CA ALA A 118 4.98 -13.36 8.85
C ALA A 118 4.40 -12.39 9.91
N ARG A 119 3.82 -11.28 9.48
CA ARG A 119 3.28 -10.22 10.34
C ARG A 119 1.80 -10.04 10.14
N ALA A 120 1.12 -9.58 11.19
CA ALA A 120 -0.26 -9.15 11.08
C ALA A 120 -0.43 -8.06 10.01
N PHE A 121 -1.52 -8.14 9.28
CA PHE A 121 -1.89 -7.15 8.29
C PHE A 121 -2.03 -5.77 8.93
N SER A 122 -1.31 -4.79 8.40
CA SER A 122 -1.36 -3.39 8.83
C SER A 122 -1.79 -2.52 7.65
N PRO A 123 -3.08 -2.18 7.54
CA PRO A 123 -3.59 -1.45 6.39
C PRO A 123 -3.05 -0.02 6.35
N HIS A 124 -2.42 0.32 5.23
CA HIS A 124 -1.85 1.64 4.99
C HIS A 124 -1.78 1.94 3.49
N LEU A 125 -1.69 3.21 3.15
CA LEU A 125 -1.45 3.69 1.80
C LEU A 125 -0.13 4.46 1.76
N THR A 126 0.84 3.94 1.01
CA THR A 126 2.16 4.56 0.88
C THR A 126 2.08 5.83 0.04
N LEU A 127 2.59 6.94 0.58
CA LEU A 127 2.69 8.23 -0.11
C LEU A 127 4.11 8.51 -0.63
N ALA A 128 5.14 8.12 0.14
CA ALA A 128 6.53 8.34 -0.25
C ALA A 128 7.48 7.29 0.33
N ARG A 129 8.61 7.14 -0.34
CA ARG A 129 9.72 6.29 0.10
C ARG A 129 10.99 7.11 0.16
N GLY A 130 11.74 6.97 1.24
CA GLY A 130 13.05 7.59 1.41
C GLY A 130 14.09 7.02 0.46
N SER A 131 15.16 7.77 0.20
CA SER A 131 16.33 7.30 -0.56
C SER A 131 17.07 6.21 0.24
N GLY A 132 17.47 5.14 -0.44
CA GLY A 132 18.44 4.16 0.10
C GLY A 132 17.88 2.93 0.82
N GLY A 133 16.62 2.51 0.60
CA GLY A 133 16.09 1.30 1.19
C GLY A 133 15.06 0.56 0.36
N SER A 134 15.12 -0.77 0.36
CA SER A 134 13.99 -1.60 -0.04
C SER A 134 12.86 -1.34 0.94
N GLY A 135 11.74 -0.80 0.47
CA GLY A 135 10.62 -0.38 1.31
C GLY A 135 9.78 -1.51 1.91
N ALA A 136 10.42 -2.59 2.38
CA ALA A 136 9.71 -3.60 3.14
C ALA A 136 9.40 -3.05 4.54
N PRO A 137 8.17 -3.13 5.03
CA PRO A 137 7.86 -2.79 6.40
C PRO A 137 8.60 -3.75 7.31
N GLY A 138 9.42 -3.22 8.20
CA GLY A 138 10.07 -3.98 9.24
C GLY A 138 11.47 -3.53 9.59
N TRP A 139 11.67 -3.32 10.88
CA TRP A 139 12.96 -3.13 11.49
C TRP A 139 13.89 -4.31 11.16
N ARG A 140 15.06 -4.04 10.57
CA ARG A 140 16.17 -5.00 10.46
C ARG A 140 17.25 -4.61 11.46
N LYS A 141 17.87 -5.61 12.10
CA LYS A 141 19.03 -5.41 12.98
C LYS A 141 20.12 -4.69 12.14
N GLY A 142 20.40 -3.42 12.49
CA GLY A 142 21.32 -2.56 11.72
C GLY A 142 20.66 -1.38 10.99
N ASP A 143 19.35 -1.18 11.09
CA ASP A 143 18.69 0.01 10.57
C ASP A 143 19.20 1.26 11.29
N ARG A 144 19.90 2.13 10.56
CA ARG A 144 20.40 3.39 11.09
C ARG A 144 19.29 4.45 11.09
N ALA A 145 19.35 5.38 12.04
CA ALA A 145 18.51 6.56 12.04
C ALA A 145 18.58 7.27 10.67
N ASN A 146 17.42 7.63 10.13
CA ASN A 146 17.30 8.30 8.85
C ASN A 146 16.64 9.67 9.05
N SER A 147 17.34 10.72 8.63
CA SER A 147 16.87 12.09 8.73
C SER A 147 16.09 12.59 7.52
N GLY A 148 15.94 11.75 6.47
CA GLY A 148 15.34 12.15 5.19
C GLY A 148 13.89 12.63 5.29
N PHE A 149 13.17 12.22 6.34
CA PHE A 149 11.80 12.67 6.62
C PHE A 149 11.68 13.66 7.81
N ARG A 150 12.80 14.09 8.42
CA ARG A 150 12.77 14.90 9.64
C ARG A 150 11.94 16.18 9.50
N ARG A 151 12.19 16.94 8.44
CA ARG A 151 11.47 18.19 8.18
C ARG A 151 9.97 17.95 7.92
N LEU A 152 9.64 16.84 7.24
CA LEU A 152 8.26 16.43 7.02
C LEU A 152 7.59 16.06 8.35
N GLN A 153 8.26 15.28 9.20
CA GLN A 153 7.75 14.93 10.53
C GLN A 153 7.47 16.15 11.37
N ASP A 154 8.40 17.11 11.40
CA ASP A 154 8.23 18.38 12.13
C ASP A 154 7.03 19.19 11.59
N LYS A 155 6.87 19.23 10.26
CA LYS A 155 5.71 19.89 9.64
C LYS A 155 4.40 19.20 10.00
N LEU A 156 4.32 17.89 9.90
CA LEU A 156 3.12 17.11 10.19
C LEU A 156 2.70 17.23 11.67
N ALA A 157 3.66 17.32 12.58
CA ALA A 157 3.40 17.52 14.00
C ALA A 157 2.71 18.85 14.32
N THR A 158 2.79 19.85 13.44
CA THR A 158 2.08 21.13 13.58
C THR A 158 0.67 21.12 13.00
N MET A 159 0.28 20.06 12.31
CA MET A 159 -1.02 19.95 11.65
C MET A 159 -2.05 19.31 12.58
N SER A 160 -3.32 19.67 12.37
CA SER A 160 -4.44 18.98 13.02
C SER A 160 -4.52 17.53 12.57
N ALA A 161 -5.33 16.71 13.27
CA ALA A 161 -5.60 15.33 12.86
C ALA A 161 -6.00 15.28 11.39
N LEU A 162 -5.33 14.40 10.62
CA LEU A 162 -5.54 14.30 9.17
C LEU A 162 -6.70 13.37 8.86
N GLU A 163 -7.63 13.86 8.04
CA GLU A 163 -8.78 13.13 7.52
C GLU A 163 -8.86 13.30 6.01
N PHE A 164 -8.93 12.18 5.29
CA PHE A 164 -8.99 12.19 3.82
C PHE A 164 -10.32 11.66 3.28
N GLY A 165 -11.21 11.18 4.16
CA GLY A 165 -12.54 10.72 3.83
C GLY A 165 -12.71 9.21 3.86
N THR A 166 -13.87 8.77 3.40
CA THR A 166 -14.28 7.37 3.35
C THR A 166 -14.65 6.98 1.94
N MET A 167 -14.49 5.69 1.62
CA MET A 167 -14.98 5.08 0.38
C MET A 167 -15.45 3.66 0.66
N THR A 168 -16.22 3.10 -0.27
CA THR A 168 -16.63 1.69 -0.24
C THR A 168 -15.91 0.93 -1.35
N ALA A 169 -15.01 0.02 -0.98
CA ALA A 169 -14.37 -0.88 -1.92
C ALA A 169 -15.32 -2.03 -2.29
N ARG A 170 -15.63 -2.16 -3.58
CA ARG A 170 -16.47 -3.21 -4.16
C ARG A 170 -15.71 -4.18 -5.02
N GLU A 171 -14.41 -3.97 -5.16
CA GLU A 171 -13.53 -4.73 -6.03
C GLU A 171 -12.12 -4.74 -5.45
N PHE A 172 -11.39 -5.82 -5.73
CA PHE A 172 -9.94 -5.84 -5.56
C PHE A 172 -9.28 -6.36 -6.84
N PHE A 173 -7.98 -6.15 -6.96
CA PHE A 173 -7.28 -6.36 -8.22
C PHE A 173 -5.97 -7.11 -8.03
N LEU A 174 -5.62 -7.91 -9.03
CA LEU A 174 -4.26 -8.38 -9.24
C LEU A 174 -3.54 -7.35 -10.11
N TYR A 175 -2.40 -6.86 -9.62
CA TYR A 175 -1.57 -5.88 -10.33
C TYR A 175 -0.24 -6.46 -10.75
N GLN A 176 0.22 -6.04 -11.92
CA GLN A 176 1.62 -6.13 -12.32
C GLN A 176 2.35 -4.85 -11.96
N SER A 177 3.54 -4.98 -11.38
CA SER A 177 4.47 -3.88 -11.13
C SER A 177 5.62 -3.93 -12.12
N GLN A 178 5.81 -2.87 -12.87
CA GLN A 178 6.97 -2.67 -13.76
C GLN A 178 7.83 -1.56 -13.19
N LEU A 179 9.08 -1.87 -12.89
CA LEU A 179 10.03 -0.88 -12.40
C LEU A 179 10.57 -0.07 -13.60
N SER A 180 10.61 1.24 -13.47
CA SER A 180 11.24 2.13 -14.44
C SER A 180 12.10 3.17 -13.74
N PRO A 181 13.05 3.82 -14.46
CA PRO A 181 13.82 4.93 -13.89
C PRO A 181 12.96 6.10 -13.39
N LYS A 182 11.75 6.25 -13.94
CA LYS A 182 10.78 7.29 -13.58
C LYS A 182 9.83 6.89 -12.44
N GLY A 183 10.03 5.69 -11.86
CA GLY A 183 9.17 5.13 -10.83
C GLY A 183 8.49 3.82 -11.26
N SER A 184 7.72 3.22 -10.36
CA SER A 184 6.96 2.00 -10.65
C SER A 184 5.68 2.34 -11.41
N ARG A 185 5.43 1.58 -12.48
CA ARG A 185 4.15 1.58 -13.18
C ARG A 185 3.35 0.35 -12.77
N TYR A 186 2.06 0.54 -12.48
CA TYR A 186 1.16 -0.54 -12.09
C TYR A 186 0.09 -0.74 -13.15
N THR A 187 -0.17 -2.00 -13.51
CA THR A 187 -1.19 -2.39 -14.48
C THR A 187 -2.11 -3.40 -13.85
N LYS A 188 -3.42 -3.14 -13.88
CA LYS A 188 -4.44 -4.10 -13.45
C LYS A 188 -4.47 -5.26 -14.42
N ILE A 189 -4.22 -6.49 -13.92
CA ILE A 189 -4.26 -7.72 -14.73
C ILE A 189 -5.64 -8.37 -14.63
N ALA A 190 -6.18 -8.46 -13.42
CA ALA A 190 -7.47 -9.07 -13.16
C ALA A 190 -8.23 -8.29 -12.07
N LYS A 191 -9.55 -8.41 -12.14
CA LYS A 191 -10.51 -7.76 -11.25
C LYS A 191 -11.40 -8.80 -10.58
N PHE A 192 -11.66 -8.63 -9.28
CA PHE A 192 -12.47 -9.52 -8.46
C PHE A 192 -13.52 -8.71 -7.70
N GLN A 193 -14.76 -9.20 -7.67
CA GLN A 193 -15.88 -8.50 -7.05
C GLN A 193 -16.01 -8.78 -5.55
N LEU A 194 -16.47 -7.78 -4.82
CA LEU A 194 -16.89 -7.82 -3.41
C LEU A 194 -18.34 -7.33 -3.30
N GLY A 195 -19.12 -7.94 -2.43
CA GLY A 195 -20.53 -7.57 -2.19
C GLY A 195 -21.54 -8.53 -2.70
#